data_2354b8d720cad0ad5e1449ee2be74b2a
#
_entry.id   2354b8d720cad0ad5e1449ee2be74b2a
#
_cell.length_a   1.000
_cell.length_b   1.000
_cell.length_c   1.000
_cell.angle_alpha   90.00
_cell.angle_beta   90.00
_cell.angle_gamma   90.00
#
_symmetry.space_group_name_H-M   'P 1'
#
loop_
_entity.id
_entity.type
_entity.pdbx_description
1 polymer ?
#
loop_
_entity_poly.entity_id
_entity_poly.type
_entity_poly.pdbx_seq_one_letter_code
_entity_poly.pdbx_strand_id
1 'polypeptide(L)'
;MARAMLLVLLLAAGAAQAQIRVADDYGREVALAAPAQRVVSLAPHLTELMYAAGAGARLVGALEYSDYPPEAKALPRVGSEASIDLEALVALRPDLVIAWPNAGSARSVERIAALGIPVFRSEPRELEDIARTMETLGRLAGTQAPAGAAARTFRERAARIERRYAQRARVRVFYQVWDRPLVTVNGDHVISKVMRLCGGENVMAALPALAPEIDRESVLRADPEAIVASGPDGARPAWLDDWRAFPALAAVRHDNLYSIRPELLQRHTPRLLDGAEELCRILETVRLKRSHSQPPLPS
;
A
#
# COMPACT_ATOMS: atom_id res chain seq x y z
N MET A 1 -39.43 41.90 55.07
CA MET A 1 -38.75 40.58 54.95
C MET A 1 -38.87 40.13 53.51
N ALA A 2 -37.89 40.47 52.70
CA ALA A 2 -37.88 40.08 51.24
C ALA A 2 -36.95 38.87 51.08
N ARG A 3 -37.51 37.71 50.69
CA ARG A 3 -36.75 36.50 50.35
C ARG A 3 -36.29 36.65 48.92
N ALA A 4 -35.01 36.90 48.71
CA ALA A 4 -34.35 36.81 47.39
C ALA A 4 -34.20 35.34 47.02
N MET A 5 -34.90 34.92 45.96
CA MET A 5 -34.81 33.59 45.35
C MET A 5 -33.70 33.63 44.30
N LEU A 6 -32.53 33.12 44.67
CA LEU A 6 -31.36 33.03 43.74
C LEU A 6 -31.60 31.87 42.75
N LEU A 7 -31.94 32.21 41.50
CA LEU A 7 -32.10 31.24 40.41
C LEU A 7 -30.71 30.90 39.85
N VAL A 8 -30.17 29.73 40.20
CA VAL A 8 -28.91 29.22 39.63
C VAL A 8 -29.24 28.60 38.30
N LEU A 9 -29.03 29.31 37.19
CA LEU A 9 -29.02 28.75 35.83
C LEU A 9 -27.73 27.91 35.68
N LEU A 10 -27.84 26.59 35.78
CA LEU A 10 -26.83 25.65 35.31
C LEU A 10 -26.82 25.70 33.81
N LEU A 11 -25.92 26.48 33.23
CA LEU A 11 -25.53 26.39 31.82
C LEU A 11 -24.81 25.04 31.60
N ALA A 12 -25.57 24.04 31.19
CA ALA A 12 -24.99 22.85 30.60
C ALA A 12 -24.36 23.23 29.23
N ALA A 13 -23.10 23.68 29.29
CA ALA A 13 -22.29 23.81 28.10
C ALA A 13 -22.06 22.39 27.56
N GLY A 14 -22.98 21.87 26.75
CA GLY A 14 -22.76 20.70 25.92
C GLY A 14 -21.57 21.03 25.03
N ALA A 15 -20.41 20.41 25.31
CA ALA A 15 -19.28 20.47 24.40
C ALA A 15 -19.76 19.96 23.05
N ALA A 16 -20.02 20.86 22.10
CA ALA A 16 -20.25 20.50 20.74
C ALA A 16 -18.97 19.79 20.26
N GLN A 17 -18.98 18.46 20.28
CA GLN A 17 -17.89 17.69 19.71
C GLN A 17 -17.81 18.07 18.23
N ALA A 18 -16.68 18.67 17.85
CA ALA A 18 -16.46 19.06 16.47
C ALA A 18 -16.58 17.80 15.59
N GLN A 19 -17.54 17.81 14.67
CA GLN A 19 -17.75 16.73 13.72
C GLN A 19 -16.45 16.51 12.95
N ILE A 20 -15.99 15.25 12.90
CA ILE A 20 -14.83 14.86 12.12
C ILE A 20 -15.25 14.82 10.65
N ARG A 21 -14.60 15.63 9.81
CA ARG A 21 -14.81 15.64 8.36
C ARG A 21 -13.49 15.42 7.66
N VAL A 22 -13.45 14.47 6.73
CA VAL A 22 -12.31 14.20 5.85
C VAL A 22 -12.81 13.93 4.45
N ALA A 23 -12.03 14.27 3.42
CA ALA A 23 -12.25 13.77 2.08
C ALA A 23 -11.54 12.43 1.92
N ASP A 24 -12.18 11.47 1.27
CA ASP A 24 -11.54 10.23 0.82
C ASP A 24 -10.73 10.45 -0.48
N ASP A 25 -10.00 9.42 -0.95
CA ASP A 25 -9.17 9.54 -2.15
C ASP A 25 -9.99 9.69 -3.46
N TYR A 26 -11.33 9.57 -3.38
CA TYR A 26 -12.28 9.82 -4.47
C TYR A 26 -12.97 11.18 -4.35
N GLY A 27 -12.54 12.02 -3.39
CA GLY A 27 -13.10 13.36 -3.16
C GLY A 27 -14.46 13.37 -2.45
N ARG A 28 -14.91 12.23 -1.90
CA ARG A 28 -16.16 12.14 -1.14
C ARG A 28 -15.92 12.50 0.32
N GLU A 29 -16.82 13.29 0.89
CA GLU A 29 -16.76 13.62 2.32
C GLU A 29 -17.18 12.43 3.18
N VAL A 30 -16.35 12.11 4.16
CA VAL A 30 -16.67 11.20 5.26
C VAL A 30 -16.82 12.02 6.53
N ALA A 31 -18.02 11.99 7.12
CA ALA A 31 -18.37 12.75 8.30
C ALA A 31 -18.73 11.81 9.46
N LEU A 32 -18.07 11.98 10.61
CA LEU A 32 -18.33 11.24 11.83
C LEU A 32 -18.66 12.20 12.98
N ALA A 33 -19.65 11.87 13.79
CA ALA A 33 -20.01 12.67 14.96
C ALA A 33 -18.96 12.58 16.09
N ALA A 34 -18.22 11.46 16.14
CA ALA A 34 -17.13 11.18 17.10
C ALA A 34 -16.11 10.25 16.44
N PRO A 35 -14.90 10.08 17.01
CA PRO A 35 -13.93 9.12 16.52
C PRO A 35 -14.49 7.70 16.46
N ALA A 36 -14.28 7.04 15.31
CA ALA A 36 -14.75 5.68 15.07
C ALA A 36 -14.22 4.71 16.15
N GLN A 37 -15.11 3.87 16.65
CA GLN A 37 -14.83 2.87 17.66
C GLN A 37 -14.91 1.44 17.10
N ARG A 38 -15.62 1.27 15.99
CA ARG A 38 -15.90 -0.03 15.37
C ARG A 38 -15.63 0.04 13.88
N VAL A 39 -14.41 -0.23 13.49
CA VAL A 39 -13.96 -0.13 12.10
C VAL A 39 -13.89 -1.51 11.46
N VAL A 40 -14.47 -1.67 10.28
CA VAL A 40 -14.24 -2.83 9.42
C VAL A 40 -13.32 -2.44 8.26
N SER A 41 -12.27 -3.23 8.06
CA SER A 41 -11.28 -3.02 7.00
C SER A 41 -11.51 -3.97 5.82
N LEU A 42 -11.73 -3.40 4.64
CA LEU A 42 -11.98 -4.14 3.40
C LEU A 42 -10.75 -4.20 2.48
N ALA A 43 -9.55 -4.14 3.06
CA ALA A 43 -8.32 -4.46 2.35
C ALA A 43 -7.18 -4.77 3.33
N PRO A 44 -6.30 -5.74 3.04
CA PRO A 44 -5.18 -6.09 3.93
C PRO A 44 -4.25 -4.92 4.25
N HIS A 45 -3.92 -4.10 3.27
CA HIS A 45 -3.06 -2.92 3.48
C HIS A 45 -3.72 -1.85 4.37
N LEU A 46 -5.04 -1.67 4.29
CA LEU A 46 -5.76 -0.75 5.17
C LEU A 46 -5.79 -1.25 6.61
N THR A 47 -5.88 -2.57 6.81
CA THR A 47 -5.72 -3.19 8.14
C THR A 47 -4.35 -2.84 8.72
N GLU A 48 -3.28 -3.00 7.96
CA GLU A 48 -1.92 -2.63 8.38
C GLU A 48 -1.80 -1.13 8.69
N LEU A 49 -2.39 -0.27 7.86
CA LEU A 49 -2.37 1.18 8.07
C LEU A 49 -3.14 1.60 9.34
N MET A 50 -4.24 0.92 9.69
CA MET A 50 -4.94 1.14 10.96
C MET A 50 -4.05 0.81 12.16
N TYR A 51 -3.34 -0.31 12.13
CA TYR A 51 -2.38 -0.64 13.19
C TYR A 51 -1.24 0.38 13.24
N ALA A 52 -0.67 0.75 12.10
CA ALA A 52 0.39 1.75 12.01
C ALA A 52 -0.05 3.14 12.54
N ALA A 53 -1.31 3.51 12.31
CA ALA A 53 -1.92 4.73 12.84
C ALA A 53 -2.28 4.64 14.35
N GLY A 54 -1.95 3.53 15.03
CA GLY A 54 -2.28 3.30 16.43
C GLY A 54 -3.77 3.04 16.68
N ALA A 55 -4.53 2.70 15.66
CA ALA A 55 -5.97 2.49 15.69
C ALA A 55 -6.37 1.00 15.57
N GLY A 56 -5.44 0.07 15.70
CA GLY A 56 -5.70 -1.37 15.57
C GLY A 56 -6.78 -1.89 16.52
N ALA A 57 -6.86 -1.36 17.74
CA ALA A 57 -7.89 -1.71 18.73
C ALA A 57 -9.32 -1.30 18.31
N ARG A 58 -9.47 -0.46 17.28
CA ARG A 58 -10.78 -0.08 16.71
C ARG A 58 -11.28 -1.06 15.65
N LEU A 59 -10.40 -1.93 15.14
CA LEU A 59 -10.79 -2.93 14.16
C LEU A 59 -11.65 -4.01 14.80
N VAL A 60 -12.83 -4.24 14.22
CA VAL A 60 -13.78 -5.27 14.64
C VAL A 60 -13.98 -6.34 13.57
N GLY A 61 -13.46 -6.15 12.36
CA GLY A 61 -13.51 -7.11 11.27
C GLY A 61 -12.57 -6.71 10.13
N ALA A 62 -12.16 -7.69 9.36
CA ALA A 62 -11.25 -7.50 8.22
C ALA A 62 -11.52 -8.53 7.11
N LEU A 63 -11.05 -8.27 5.88
CA LEU A 63 -11.03 -9.27 4.82
C LEU A 63 -9.97 -10.36 5.07
N GLU A 64 -10.11 -11.46 4.34
CA GLU A 64 -9.07 -12.49 4.21
C GLU A 64 -7.71 -11.86 3.87
N TYR A 65 -6.62 -12.55 4.21
CA TYR A 65 -5.24 -12.07 4.02
C TYR A 65 -4.87 -10.79 4.80
N SER A 66 -5.71 -10.31 5.71
CA SER A 66 -5.35 -9.29 6.71
C SER A 66 -4.58 -9.98 7.85
N ASP A 67 -3.30 -10.24 7.62
CA ASP A 67 -2.45 -11.12 8.43
C ASP A 67 -1.31 -10.38 9.15
N TYR A 68 -1.21 -9.08 8.95
CA TYR A 68 -0.20 -8.24 9.58
C TYR A 68 -0.80 -6.99 10.22
N PRO A 69 -0.34 -6.58 11.41
CA PRO A 69 0.58 -7.37 12.28
C PRO A 69 -0.07 -8.68 12.75
N PRO A 70 0.66 -9.55 13.48
CA PRO A 70 0.12 -10.86 13.88
C PRO A 70 -1.25 -10.81 14.57
N GLU A 71 -1.53 -9.75 15.32
CA GLU A 71 -2.80 -9.50 16.01
C GLU A 71 -3.99 -9.40 15.04
N ALA A 72 -3.76 -8.96 13.81
CA ALA A 72 -4.81 -8.85 12.79
C ALA A 72 -5.40 -10.22 12.39
N LYS A 73 -4.66 -11.32 12.64
CA LYS A 73 -5.14 -12.68 12.37
C LYS A 73 -6.34 -13.07 13.23
N ALA A 74 -6.48 -12.48 14.41
CA ALA A 74 -7.58 -12.75 15.33
C ALA A 74 -8.88 -12.00 14.98
N LEU A 75 -8.87 -11.07 14.02
CA LEU A 75 -10.05 -10.32 13.62
C LEU A 75 -11.07 -11.23 12.92
N PRO A 76 -12.37 -11.08 13.20
CA PRO A 76 -13.43 -11.71 12.43
C PRO A 76 -13.28 -11.42 10.93
N ARG A 77 -13.49 -12.43 10.08
CA ARG A 77 -13.44 -12.27 8.63
C ARG A 77 -14.81 -11.94 8.08
N VAL A 78 -14.86 -10.94 7.21
CA VAL A 78 -16.07 -10.48 6.51
C VAL A 78 -16.01 -10.78 5.01
N GLY A 79 -15.38 -11.90 4.66
CA GLY A 79 -15.22 -12.38 3.29
C GLY A 79 -13.85 -12.06 2.68
N SER A 80 -13.80 -12.16 1.37
CA SER A 80 -12.60 -11.91 0.55
C SER A 80 -12.78 -10.66 -0.32
N GLU A 81 -11.72 -10.27 -1.01
CA GLU A 81 -11.76 -9.15 -1.97
C GLU A 81 -12.78 -9.38 -3.10
N ALA A 82 -12.95 -10.63 -3.54
CA ALA A 82 -13.91 -11.01 -4.57
C ALA A 82 -15.34 -11.12 -4.06
N SER A 83 -15.54 -11.40 -2.76
CA SER A 83 -16.86 -11.65 -2.18
C SER A 83 -16.92 -11.17 -0.73
N ILE A 84 -17.48 -9.98 -0.52
CA ILE A 84 -17.70 -9.41 0.81
C ILE A 84 -19.01 -9.97 1.38
N ASP A 85 -18.95 -10.54 2.59
CA ASP A 85 -20.10 -10.97 3.36
C ASP A 85 -20.73 -9.77 4.06
N LEU A 86 -21.79 -9.22 3.45
CA LEU A 86 -22.49 -8.04 3.97
C LEU A 86 -23.23 -8.34 5.29
N GLU A 87 -23.72 -9.57 5.49
CA GLU A 87 -24.44 -9.95 6.71
C GLU A 87 -23.46 -9.99 7.89
N ALA A 88 -22.32 -10.66 7.71
CA ALA A 88 -21.25 -10.69 8.70
C ALA A 88 -20.75 -9.28 9.01
N LEU A 89 -20.56 -8.41 7.98
CA LEU A 89 -20.13 -7.03 8.16
C LEU A 89 -21.14 -6.23 9.00
N VAL A 90 -22.43 -6.28 8.66
CA VAL A 90 -23.50 -5.54 9.38
C VAL A 90 -23.66 -6.05 10.81
N ALA A 91 -23.54 -7.38 11.02
CA ALA A 91 -23.59 -7.96 12.36
C ALA A 91 -22.50 -7.41 13.31
N LEU A 92 -21.37 -6.99 12.78
CA LEU A 92 -20.31 -6.31 13.53
C LEU A 92 -20.65 -4.87 13.92
N ARG A 93 -21.75 -4.30 13.43
CA ARG A 93 -22.22 -2.92 13.71
C ARG A 93 -21.10 -1.89 13.60
N PRO A 94 -20.44 -1.77 12.43
CA PRO A 94 -19.38 -0.78 12.26
C PRO A 94 -19.95 0.64 12.24
N ASP A 95 -19.19 1.58 12.82
CA ASP A 95 -19.42 3.03 12.69
C ASP A 95 -18.55 3.65 11.58
N LEU A 96 -17.61 2.88 11.03
CA LEU A 96 -16.80 3.22 9.86
C LEU A 96 -16.39 1.96 9.11
N VAL A 97 -16.44 2.00 7.79
CA VAL A 97 -15.80 1.03 6.91
C VAL A 97 -14.68 1.74 6.17
N ILE A 98 -13.51 1.11 6.11
CA ILE A 98 -12.40 1.57 5.27
C ILE A 98 -12.22 0.58 4.12
N ALA A 99 -12.16 1.09 2.89
CA ALA A 99 -12.19 0.25 1.70
C ALA A 99 -11.22 0.72 0.63
N TRP A 100 -10.73 -0.22 -0.16
CA TRP A 100 -10.06 0.02 -1.44
C TRP A 100 -10.97 -0.49 -2.56
N PRO A 101 -11.76 0.40 -3.19
CA PRO A 101 -12.65 0.00 -4.27
C PRO A 101 -11.86 -0.39 -5.51
N ASN A 102 -11.86 -1.66 -5.84
CA ASN A 102 -11.34 -2.18 -7.10
C ASN A 102 -12.48 -2.81 -7.93
N ALA A 103 -12.17 -3.37 -9.09
CA ALA A 103 -13.17 -3.95 -9.99
C ALA A 103 -14.04 -5.06 -9.31
N GLY A 104 -13.48 -5.80 -8.34
CA GLY A 104 -14.21 -6.86 -7.61
C GLY A 104 -15.08 -6.32 -6.48
N SER A 105 -14.63 -5.30 -5.76
CA SER A 105 -15.26 -4.84 -4.51
C SER A 105 -16.13 -3.58 -4.64
N ALA A 106 -15.97 -2.78 -5.71
CA ALA A 106 -16.62 -1.47 -5.85
C ALA A 106 -18.14 -1.50 -5.64
N ARG A 107 -18.84 -2.48 -6.22
CA ARG A 107 -20.29 -2.63 -6.06
C ARG A 107 -20.68 -2.91 -4.59
N SER A 108 -19.94 -3.74 -3.90
CA SER A 108 -20.20 -4.05 -2.49
C SER A 108 -19.95 -2.84 -1.60
N VAL A 109 -18.91 -2.06 -1.89
CA VAL A 109 -18.60 -0.79 -1.18
C VAL A 109 -19.74 0.22 -1.33
N GLU A 110 -20.32 0.38 -2.53
CA GLU A 110 -21.49 1.25 -2.73
C GLU A 110 -22.75 0.72 -2.00
N ARG A 111 -22.97 -0.59 -1.95
CA ARG A 111 -24.07 -1.18 -1.16
C ARG A 111 -23.91 -0.90 0.33
N ILE A 112 -22.69 -1.00 0.87
CA ILE A 112 -22.40 -0.66 2.28
C ILE A 112 -22.73 0.81 2.56
N ALA A 113 -22.31 1.72 1.68
CA ALA A 113 -22.63 3.14 1.81
C ALA A 113 -24.14 3.41 1.75
N ALA A 114 -24.87 2.68 0.89
CA ALA A 114 -26.34 2.78 0.79
C ALA A 114 -27.09 2.31 2.07
N LEU A 115 -26.45 1.49 2.92
CA LEU A 115 -26.96 1.14 4.25
C LEU A 115 -26.77 2.27 5.27
N GLY A 116 -26.21 3.41 4.89
CA GLY A 116 -25.95 4.54 5.80
C GLY A 116 -24.66 4.38 6.63
N ILE A 117 -23.85 3.37 6.36
CA ILE A 117 -22.56 3.18 7.05
C ILE A 117 -21.51 4.10 6.40
N PRO A 118 -20.83 4.97 7.16
CA PRO A 118 -19.74 5.80 6.62
C PRO A 118 -18.64 4.94 6.00
N VAL A 119 -18.21 5.29 4.78
CA VAL A 119 -17.14 4.55 4.09
C VAL A 119 -16.02 5.52 3.70
N PHE A 120 -14.82 5.27 4.18
CA PHE A 120 -13.60 5.93 3.73
C PHE A 120 -12.94 5.08 2.63
N ARG A 121 -12.87 5.63 1.42
CA ARG A 121 -12.27 4.96 0.25
C ARG A 121 -10.84 5.44 0.10
N SER A 122 -9.89 4.50 0.08
CA SER A 122 -8.46 4.81 -0.04
C SER A 122 -7.87 4.16 -1.28
N GLU A 123 -7.14 4.95 -2.06
CA GLU A 123 -6.38 4.52 -3.25
C GLU A 123 -5.04 5.27 -3.30
N PRO A 124 -4.08 4.95 -2.43
CA PRO A 124 -2.77 5.61 -2.45
C PRO A 124 -2.03 5.30 -3.75
N ARG A 125 -1.59 6.35 -4.47
CA ARG A 125 -0.87 6.27 -5.75
C ARG A 125 0.58 6.70 -5.64
N GLU A 126 0.88 7.54 -4.67
CA GLU A 126 2.23 8.02 -4.36
C GLU A 126 2.65 7.57 -2.95
N LEU A 127 3.95 7.60 -2.68
CA LEU A 127 4.46 7.26 -1.34
C LEU A 127 3.90 8.19 -0.27
N GLU A 128 3.75 9.47 -0.60
CA GLU A 128 3.15 10.46 0.32
C GLU A 128 1.71 10.13 0.67
N ASP A 129 0.96 9.50 -0.22
CA ASP A 129 -0.42 9.10 0.04
C ASP A 129 -0.52 8.09 1.19
N ILE A 130 0.48 7.20 1.33
CA ILE A 130 0.55 6.24 2.43
C ILE A 130 0.65 6.98 3.77
N ALA A 131 1.51 7.99 3.85
CA ALA A 131 1.66 8.81 5.05
C ALA A 131 0.39 9.61 5.35
N ARG A 132 -0.22 10.23 4.33
CA ARG A 132 -1.47 10.97 4.44
C ARG A 132 -2.64 10.07 4.87
N THR A 133 -2.70 8.85 4.34
CA THR A 133 -3.74 7.87 4.73
C THR A 133 -3.59 7.51 6.21
N MET A 134 -2.39 7.26 6.73
CA MET A 134 -2.18 7.05 8.17
C MET A 134 -2.69 8.22 9.01
N GLU A 135 -2.36 9.46 8.64
CA GLU A 135 -2.82 10.66 9.33
C GLU A 135 -4.35 10.80 9.29
N THR A 136 -4.96 10.48 8.14
CA THR A 136 -6.42 10.55 7.97
C THR A 136 -7.12 9.47 8.80
N LEU A 137 -6.63 8.24 8.79
CA LEU A 137 -7.13 7.16 9.64
C LEU A 137 -6.98 7.51 11.12
N GLY A 138 -5.87 8.14 11.52
CA GLY A 138 -5.67 8.66 12.87
C GLY A 138 -6.70 9.71 13.27
N ARG A 139 -7.09 10.61 12.37
CA ARG A 139 -8.18 11.59 12.62
C ARG A 139 -9.52 10.89 12.77
N LEU A 140 -9.84 9.95 11.87
CA LEU A 140 -11.10 9.19 11.90
C LEU A 140 -11.23 8.33 13.16
N ALA A 141 -10.14 7.76 13.67
CA ALA A 141 -10.13 6.86 14.84
C ALA A 141 -9.74 7.54 16.15
N GLY A 142 -9.40 8.84 16.16
CA GLY A 142 -9.00 9.57 17.35
C GLY A 142 -7.57 9.26 17.83
N THR A 143 -6.70 8.81 16.94
CA THR A 143 -5.30 8.43 17.22
C THR A 143 -4.29 9.32 16.48
N GLN A 144 -4.54 10.64 16.44
CA GLN A 144 -3.75 11.59 15.64
C GLN A 144 -2.27 11.61 16.03
N ALA A 145 -1.94 11.50 17.32
CA ALA A 145 -0.56 11.58 17.78
C ALA A 145 0.29 10.38 17.29
N PRO A 146 -0.09 9.11 17.52
CA PRO A 146 0.66 7.97 16.98
C PRO A 146 0.62 7.93 15.45
N ALA A 147 -0.49 8.26 14.80
CA ALA A 147 -0.61 8.32 13.35
C ALA A 147 0.37 9.34 12.73
N GLY A 148 0.42 10.55 13.29
CA GLY A 148 1.36 11.58 12.84
C GLY A 148 2.82 11.20 13.08
N ALA A 149 3.14 10.50 14.17
CA ALA A 149 4.48 9.99 14.41
C ALA A 149 4.88 8.93 13.37
N ALA A 150 3.98 7.98 13.07
CA ALA A 150 4.21 6.94 12.06
C ALA A 150 4.39 7.55 10.66
N ALA A 151 3.56 8.53 10.28
CA ALA A 151 3.65 9.22 9.00
C ALA A 151 4.97 9.98 8.85
N ARG A 152 5.43 10.68 9.89
CA ARG A 152 6.75 11.35 9.89
C ARG A 152 7.88 10.34 9.72
N THR A 153 7.88 9.26 10.49
CA THR A 153 8.90 8.20 10.39
C THR A 153 8.96 7.63 8.97
N PHE A 154 7.80 7.39 8.35
CA PHE A 154 7.70 6.91 6.98
C PHE A 154 8.34 7.91 5.98
N ARG A 155 7.96 9.20 6.05
CA ARG A 155 8.51 10.26 5.19
C ARG A 155 10.02 10.40 5.34
N GLU A 156 10.52 10.42 6.57
CA GLU A 156 11.96 10.51 6.85
C GLU A 156 12.72 9.31 6.29
N ARG A 157 12.16 8.10 6.41
CA ARG A 157 12.76 6.89 5.87
C ARG A 157 12.78 6.91 4.35
N ALA A 158 11.68 7.28 3.69
CA ALA A 158 11.60 7.44 2.24
C ALA A 158 12.64 8.45 1.73
N ALA A 159 12.73 9.62 2.37
CA ALA A 159 13.72 10.64 2.02
C ALA A 159 15.17 10.18 2.22
N ARG A 160 15.47 9.35 3.22
CA ARG A 160 16.81 8.75 3.39
C ARG A 160 17.18 7.82 2.25
N ILE A 161 16.23 6.96 1.83
CA ILE A 161 16.42 6.05 0.69
C ILE A 161 16.67 6.86 -0.58
N GLU A 162 15.84 7.85 -0.85
CA GLU A 162 15.95 8.72 -2.03
C GLU A 162 17.33 9.41 -2.08
N ARG A 163 17.77 10.08 -1.01
CA ARG A 163 19.09 10.74 -0.97
C ARG A 163 20.22 9.78 -1.22
N ARG A 164 20.11 8.51 -0.81
CA ARG A 164 21.17 7.51 -0.96
C ARG A 164 21.26 6.96 -2.38
N TYR A 165 20.12 6.79 -3.06
CA TYR A 165 20.08 5.96 -4.26
C TYR A 165 19.59 6.68 -5.53
N ALA A 166 18.83 7.78 -5.45
CA ALA A 166 18.23 8.42 -6.62
C ALA A 166 19.25 8.92 -7.67
N GLN A 167 20.48 9.27 -7.20
CA GLN A 167 21.59 9.74 -8.08
C GLN A 167 22.50 8.61 -8.56
N ARG A 168 22.20 7.34 -8.20
CA ARG A 168 22.96 6.19 -8.69
C ARG A 168 22.69 5.95 -10.17
N ALA A 169 23.67 5.34 -10.86
CA ALA A 169 23.52 4.95 -12.27
C ALA A 169 22.25 4.14 -12.47
N ARG A 170 21.45 4.49 -13.48
CA ARG A 170 20.16 3.82 -13.74
C ARG A 170 20.36 2.35 -14.04
N VAL A 171 19.45 1.54 -13.52
CA VAL A 171 19.32 0.10 -13.82
C VAL A 171 17.96 -0.13 -14.46
N ARG A 172 17.95 -0.75 -15.63
CA ARG A 172 16.73 -1.09 -16.36
C ARG A 172 16.13 -2.35 -15.76
N VAL A 173 14.92 -2.23 -15.21
CA VAL A 173 14.26 -3.28 -14.43
C VAL A 173 12.95 -3.68 -15.08
N PHE A 174 12.73 -4.98 -15.23
CA PHE A 174 11.43 -5.56 -15.45
C PHE A 174 10.89 -6.08 -14.13
N TYR A 175 9.69 -5.65 -13.73
CA TYR A 175 9.01 -6.18 -12.57
C TYR A 175 7.89 -7.12 -12.99
N GLN A 176 7.94 -8.37 -12.55
CA GLN A 176 6.96 -9.40 -12.86
C GLN A 176 6.04 -9.64 -11.65
N VAL A 177 4.76 -9.29 -11.81
CA VAL A 177 3.72 -9.50 -10.79
C VAL A 177 3.22 -10.95 -10.81
N TRP A 178 2.98 -11.48 -12.02
CA TRP A 178 2.41 -12.80 -12.24
C TRP A 178 2.95 -13.43 -13.54
N ASP A 179 2.86 -14.75 -13.68
CA ASP A 179 3.43 -15.48 -14.82
C ASP A 179 2.41 -15.81 -15.92
N ARG A 180 1.24 -16.32 -15.54
CA ARG A 180 0.20 -16.75 -16.49
C ARG A 180 -1.18 -16.26 -16.08
N PRO A 181 -1.68 -15.18 -16.72
CA PRO A 181 -1.00 -14.38 -17.77
C PRO A 181 0.22 -13.63 -17.23
N LEU A 182 1.16 -13.25 -18.11
CA LEU A 182 2.31 -12.44 -17.71
C LEU A 182 1.87 -11.01 -17.42
N VAL A 183 1.90 -10.64 -16.14
CA VAL A 183 1.47 -9.33 -15.65
C VAL A 183 2.66 -8.55 -15.13
N THR A 184 2.71 -7.27 -15.48
CA THR A 184 3.69 -6.29 -14.99
C THR A 184 3.00 -5.04 -14.42
N VAL A 185 3.75 -3.98 -14.19
CA VAL A 185 3.25 -2.66 -13.75
C VAL A 185 3.76 -1.56 -14.67
N ASN A 186 2.96 -0.50 -14.85
CA ASN A 186 3.38 0.68 -15.60
C ASN A 186 4.13 1.70 -14.73
N GLY A 187 4.47 2.88 -15.29
CA GLY A 187 5.19 3.95 -14.61
C GLY A 187 4.44 4.64 -13.47
N ASP A 188 3.11 4.57 -13.47
CA ASP A 188 2.25 5.20 -12.46
C ASP A 188 2.05 4.34 -11.23
N HIS A 189 2.33 3.05 -11.32
CA HIS A 189 2.20 2.14 -10.19
C HIS A 189 3.23 2.47 -9.09
N VAL A 190 2.83 2.32 -7.82
CA VAL A 190 3.69 2.61 -6.66
C VAL A 190 5.02 1.82 -6.69
N ILE A 191 5.03 0.60 -7.21
CA ILE A 191 6.25 -0.20 -7.38
C ILE A 191 7.25 0.52 -8.28
N SER A 192 6.78 1.19 -9.35
CA SER A 192 7.65 1.99 -10.22
C SER A 192 8.17 3.26 -9.52
N LYS A 193 7.39 3.83 -8.58
CA LYS A 193 7.87 4.90 -7.72
C LYS A 193 9.00 4.39 -6.80
N VAL A 194 8.84 3.20 -6.22
CA VAL A 194 9.88 2.53 -5.42
C VAL A 194 11.13 2.22 -6.25
N MET A 195 10.99 1.74 -7.49
CA MET A 195 12.14 1.56 -8.40
C MET A 195 12.91 2.86 -8.58
N ARG A 196 12.22 3.98 -8.84
CA ARG A 196 12.85 5.30 -9.01
C ARG A 196 13.61 5.76 -7.78
N LEU A 197 13.09 5.53 -6.56
CA LEU A 197 13.81 5.77 -5.31
C LEU A 197 15.18 5.08 -5.29
N CYS A 198 15.27 3.88 -5.86
CA CYS A 198 16.48 3.08 -5.89
C CYS A 198 17.38 3.36 -7.12
N GLY A 199 17.03 4.36 -7.96
CA GLY A 199 17.70 4.59 -9.24
C GLY A 199 17.42 3.51 -10.27
N GLY A 200 16.29 2.78 -10.16
CA GLY A 200 15.79 1.87 -11.17
C GLY A 200 14.91 2.57 -12.20
N GLU A 201 14.86 2.02 -13.39
CA GLU A 201 14.00 2.42 -14.48
C GLU A 201 13.10 1.24 -14.88
N ASN A 202 11.79 1.41 -14.76
CA ASN A 202 10.84 0.40 -15.20
C ASN A 202 10.80 0.38 -16.73
N VAL A 203 11.22 -0.73 -17.35
CA VAL A 203 11.23 -0.87 -18.82
C VAL A 203 9.82 -0.92 -19.42
N MET A 204 8.78 -1.12 -18.60
CA MET A 204 7.37 -1.14 -19.00
C MET A 204 6.61 0.14 -18.58
N ALA A 205 7.33 1.22 -18.21
CA ALA A 205 6.72 2.43 -17.67
C ALA A 205 5.70 3.11 -18.60
N ALA A 206 5.87 2.99 -19.92
CA ALA A 206 5.01 3.66 -20.91
C ALA A 206 3.68 2.93 -21.19
N LEU A 207 3.42 1.77 -20.58
CA LEU A 207 2.17 1.04 -20.81
C LEU A 207 0.97 1.78 -20.20
N PRO A 208 -0.21 1.77 -20.86
CA PRO A 208 -1.33 2.61 -20.47
C PRO A 208 -2.06 2.10 -19.21
N ALA A 209 -2.14 0.78 -19.02
CA ALA A 209 -2.81 0.19 -17.86
C ALA A 209 -1.86 0.11 -16.65
N LEU A 210 -2.40 0.26 -15.43
CA LEU A 210 -1.62 0.24 -14.20
C LEU A 210 -0.90 -1.11 -13.98
N ALA A 211 -1.61 -2.21 -14.25
CA ALA A 211 -1.09 -3.58 -14.17
C ALA A 211 -1.46 -4.34 -15.45
N PRO A 212 -0.74 -4.11 -16.58
CA PRO A 212 -1.08 -4.71 -17.86
C PRO A 212 -0.61 -6.15 -17.98
N GLU A 213 -1.36 -6.94 -18.74
CA GLU A 213 -0.88 -8.18 -19.34
C GLU A 213 0.01 -7.86 -20.54
N ILE A 214 1.10 -8.59 -20.70
CA ILE A 214 2.07 -8.43 -21.78
C ILE A 214 2.53 -9.78 -22.32
N ASP A 215 3.18 -9.78 -23.48
CA ASP A 215 3.89 -10.92 -24.03
C ASP A 215 5.38 -10.94 -23.58
N ARG A 216 5.99 -12.13 -23.69
CA ARG A 216 7.42 -12.29 -23.39
C ARG A 216 8.32 -11.53 -24.36
N GLU A 217 7.91 -11.40 -25.62
CA GLU A 217 8.60 -10.67 -26.67
C GLU A 217 8.81 -9.20 -26.31
N SER A 218 7.85 -8.59 -25.64
CA SER A 218 7.97 -7.21 -25.13
C SER A 218 9.10 -7.07 -24.11
N VAL A 219 9.27 -8.04 -23.22
CA VAL A 219 10.37 -8.07 -22.26
C VAL A 219 11.71 -8.32 -22.96
N LEU A 220 11.76 -9.24 -23.94
CA LEU A 220 12.96 -9.50 -24.73
C LEU A 220 13.42 -8.26 -25.51
N ARG A 221 12.49 -7.53 -26.16
CA ARG A 221 12.80 -6.27 -26.84
C ARG A 221 13.29 -5.19 -25.89
N ALA A 222 12.72 -5.16 -24.68
CA ALA A 222 13.14 -4.19 -23.65
C ALA A 222 14.50 -4.52 -23.04
N ASP A 223 15.00 -5.75 -23.14
CA ASP A 223 16.29 -6.24 -22.63
C ASP A 223 16.65 -5.65 -21.23
N PRO A 224 15.89 -5.94 -20.17
CA PRO A 224 16.17 -5.41 -18.85
C PRO A 224 17.49 -5.95 -18.27
N GLU A 225 18.18 -5.15 -17.47
CA GLU A 225 19.40 -5.55 -16.74
C GLU A 225 19.09 -6.41 -15.51
N ALA A 226 17.87 -6.30 -14.99
CA ALA A 226 17.38 -7.12 -13.88
C ALA A 226 15.91 -7.47 -14.07
N ILE A 227 15.53 -8.68 -13.67
CA ILE A 227 14.15 -9.10 -13.50
C ILE A 227 13.90 -9.29 -12.02
N VAL A 228 12.88 -8.60 -11.51
CA VAL A 228 12.44 -8.72 -10.11
C VAL A 228 11.01 -9.25 -10.11
N ALA A 229 10.77 -10.33 -9.41
CA ALA A 229 9.48 -10.99 -9.34
C ALA A 229 8.92 -11.01 -7.91
N SER A 230 7.59 -11.08 -7.78
CA SER A 230 6.94 -11.39 -6.52
C SER A 230 6.17 -12.70 -6.67
N GLY A 231 6.59 -13.71 -5.95
CA GLY A 231 5.93 -15.01 -5.96
C GLY A 231 4.78 -15.11 -4.97
N PRO A 232 3.87 -16.06 -5.16
CA PRO A 232 2.88 -16.40 -4.15
C PRO A 232 3.58 -16.86 -2.86
N ASP A 233 2.91 -16.66 -1.73
CA ASP A 233 3.36 -17.11 -0.40
C ASP A 233 4.74 -16.60 0.04
N GLY A 234 5.24 -15.53 -0.57
CA GLY A 234 6.52 -14.91 -0.21
C GLY A 234 7.77 -15.71 -0.58
N ALA A 235 7.62 -16.86 -1.24
CA ALA A 235 8.73 -17.65 -1.75
C ALA A 235 9.22 -17.11 -3.11
N ARG A 236 10.48 -17.42 -3.45
CA ARG A 236 10.98 -17.18 -4.80
C ARG A 236 10.21 -18.06 -5.79
N PRO A 237 9.51 -17.47 -6.77
CA PRO A 237 8.67 -18.25 -7.67
C PRO A 237 9.52 -19.07 -8.66
N ALA A 238 9.16 -20.34 -8.82
CA ALA A 238 9.89 -21.24 -9.74
C ALA A 238 9.86 -20.74 -11.20
N TRP A 239 8.76 -20.12 -11.62
CA TRP A 239 8.59 -19.57 -12.98
C TRP A 239 9.54 -18.39 -13.29
N LEU A 240 10.21 -17.80 -12.30
CA LEU A 240 11.26 -16.81 -12.54
C LEU A 240 12.45 -17.42 -13.29
N ASP A 241 12.72 -18.72 -13.11
CA ASP A 241 13.79 -19.41 -13.81
C ASP A 241 13.44 -19.75 -15.29
N ASP A 242 12.18 -19.62 -15.71
CA ASP A 242 11.78 -19.76 -17.10
C ASP A 242 12.50 -18.72 -18.00
N TRP A 243 12.90 -17.58 -17.46
CA TRP A 243 13.68 -16.58 -18.19
C TRP A 243 15.07 -17.09 -18.60
N ARG A 244 15.62 -18.11 -17.91
CA ARG A 244 16.91 -18.73 -18.27
C ARG A 244 16.92 -19.38 -19.67
N ALA A 245 15.74 -19.64 -20.23
CA ALA A 245 15.60 -20.09 -21.62
C ALA A 245 16.03 -19.01 -22.65
N PHE A 246 16.24 -17.76 -22.22
CA PHE A 246 16.63 -16.64 -23.08
C PHE A 246 18.03 -16.11 -22.71
N PRO A 247 19.12 -16.85 -23.03
CA PRO A 247 20.48 -16.52 -22.58
C PRO A 247 21.00 -15.19 -23.14
N ALA A 248 20.40 -14.66 -24.22
CA ALA A 248 20.76 -13.36 -24.78
C ALA A 248 20.27 -12.18 -23.94
N LEU A 249 19.31 -12.38 -23.03
CA LEU A 249 18.76 -11.33 -22.18
C LEU A 249 19.79 -10.86 -21.16
N ALA A 250 19.98 -9.56 -21.00
CA ALA A 250 21.00 -8.98 -20.12
C ALA A 250 20.83 -9.47 -18.66
N ALA A 251 19.60 -9.52 -18.15
CA ALA A 251 19.30 -10.04 -16.82
C ALA A 251 19.75 -11.50 -16.63
N VAL A 252 19.65 -12.33 -17.66
CA VAL A 252 20.03 -13.74 -17.62
C VAL A 252 21.54 -13.90 -17.75
N ARG A 253 22.20 -13.18 -18.68
CA ARG A 253 23.66 -13.20 -18.84
C ARG A 253 24.41 -12.88 -17.57
N HIS A 254 23.87 -11.95 -16.75
CA HIS A 254 24.49 -11.50 -15.51
C HIS A 254 23.89 -12.12 -14.25
N ASP A 255 23.04 -13.12 -14.41
CA ASP A 255 22.33 -13.79 -13.29
C ASP A 255 21.65 -12.77 -12.35
N ASN A 256 20.87 -11.86 -12.94
CA ASN A 256 20.12 -10.80 -12.26
C ASN A 256 18.62 -11.13 -12.21
N LEU A 257 18.28 -12.32 -11.73
CA LEU A 257 16.91 -12.79 -11.50
C LEU A 257 16.65 -12.82 -9.99
N TYR A 258 15.85 -11.88 -9.50
CA TYR A 258 15.59 -11.67 -8.08
C TYR A 258 14.11 -11.79 -7.73
N SER A 259 13.82 -12.10 -6.48
CA SER A 259 12.46 -12.03 -5.96
C SER A 259 12.40 -11.22 -4.68
N ILE A 260 11.29 -10.50 -4.50
CA ILE A 260 10.94 -9.79 -3.27
C ILE A 260 9.56 -10.25 -2.86
N ARG A 261 9.32 -10.44 -1.57
CA ARG A 261 8.03 -10.87 -1.05
C ARG A 261 6.92 -9.89 -1.45
N PRO A 262 5.76 -10.37 -1.96
CA PRO A 262 4.70 -9.51 -2.50
C PRO A 262 4.15 -8.52 -1.46
N GLU A 263 4.02 -8.92 -0.20
CA GLU A 263 3.52 -8.06 0.86
C GLU A 263 4.42 -6.83 1.13
N LEU A 264 5.68 -6.84 0.68
CA LEU A 264 6.61 -5.72 0.83
C LEU A 264 6.56 -4.71 -0.33
N LEU A 265 6.08 -5.10 -1.51
CA LEU A 265 6.00 -4.19 -2.67
C LEU A 265 4.58 -3.99 -3.20
N GLN A 266 3.67 -4.95 -2.98
CA GLN A 266 2.31 -4.88 -3.51
C GLN A 266 1.30 -4.33 -2.50
N ARG A 267 1.67 -4.17 -1.21
CA ARG A 267 0.83 -3.55 -0.19
C ARG A 267 1.29 -2.11 0.08
N HIS A 268 0.39 -1.16 -0.04
CA HIS A 268 0.64 0.27 0.23
C HIS A 268 0.67 0.55 1.74
N THR A 269 1.71 0.09 2.41
CA THR A 269 1.88 0.15 3.88
C THR A 269 3.26 0.68 4.24
N PRO A 270 3.56 0.99 5.51
CA PRO A 270 4.93 1.35 5.92
C PRO A 270 5.99 0.30 5.56
N ARG A 271 5.62 -0.98 5.45
CA ARG A 271 6.53 -2.07 5.04
C ARG A 271 6.96 -1.97 3.56
N LEU A 272 6.29 -1.14 2.77
CA LEU A 272 6.74 -0.84 1.40
C LEU A 272 8.18 -0.31 1.38
N LEU A 273 8.61 0.39 2.44
CA LEU A 273 10.00 0.85 2.56
C LEU A 273 10.99 -0.27 2.92
N ASP A 274 10.55 -1.37 3.53
CA ASP A 274 11.38 -2.57 3.69
C ASP A 274 11.66 -3.20 2.32
N GLY A 275 10.62 -3.32 1.50
CA GLY A 275 10.74 -3.76 0.10
C GLY A 275 11.60 -2.81 -0.75
N ALA A 276 11.47 -1.49 -0.53
CA ALA A 276 12.30 -0.50 -1.20
C ALA A 276 13.79 -0.68 -0.85
N GLU A 277 14.13 -0.85 0.41
CA GLU A 277 15.52 -1.08 0.84
C GLU A 277 16.09 -2.38 0.28
N GLU A 278 15.27 -3.44 0.18
CA GLU A 278 15.65 -4.69 -0.45
C GLU A 278 15.90 -4.51 -1.95
N LEU A 279 14.99 -3.83 -2.66
CA LEU A 279 15.15 -3.52 -4.08
C LEU A 279 16.39 -2.66 -4.32
N CYS A 280 16.63 -1.64 -3.50
CA CYS A 280 17.82 -0.81 -3.62
C CYS A 280 19.11 -1.63 -3.49
N ARG A 281 19.18 -2.60 -2.55
CA ARG A 281 20.34 -3.51 -2.41
C ARG A 281 20.50 -4.41 -3.64
N ILE A 282 19.41 -4.92 -4.19
CA ILE A 282 19.41 -5.68 -5.45
C ILE A 282 20.01 -4.84 -6.57
N LEU A 283 19.55 -3.60 -6.76
CA LEU A 283 20.04 -2.74 -7.82
C LEU A 283 21.51 -2.33 -7.62
N GLU A 284 21.99 -2.20 -6.38
CA GLU A 284 23.45 -2.03 -6.13
C GLU A 284 24.23 -3.27 -6.59
N THR A 285 23.72 -4.48 -6.31
CA THR A 285 24.35 -5.72 -6.80
C THR A 285 24.44 -5.76 -8.32
N VAL A 286 23.39 -5.34 -9.02
CA VAL A 286 23.37 -5.25 -10.49
C VAL A 286 24.45 -4.26 -10.99
N ARG A 287 24.56 -3.09 -10.36
CA ARG A 287 25.59 -2.09 -10.71
C ARG A 287 27.00 -2.62 -10.54
N LEU A 288 27.27 -3.32 -9.43
CA LEU A 288 28.57 -3.94 -9.16
C LEU A 288 28.92 -4.99 -10.21
N LYS A 289 27.99 -5.89 -10.57
CA LYS A 289 28.21 -6.90 -11.62
C LYS A 289 28.52 -6.26 -12.98
N ARG A 290 27.81 -5.16 -13.33
CA ARG A 290 28.05 -4.41 -14.56
C ARG A 290 29.46 -3.81 -14.61
N SER A 291 29.96 -3.26 -13.50
CA SER A 291 31.30 -2.68 -13.44
C SER A 291 32.41 -3.72 -13.58
N HIS A 292 32.19 -4.96 -13.12
CA HIS A 292 33.16 -6.05 -13.28
C HIS A 292 33.15 -6.67 -14.68
N SER A 293 32.09 -6.46 -15.47
CA SER A 293 31.96 -6.99 -16.83
C SER A 293 32.51 -6.05 -17.92
N GLN A 294 32.88 -4.81 -17.56
CA GLN A 294 33.53 -3.88 -18.48
C GLN A 294 35.06 -4.15 -18.48
N PRO A 295 35.68 -4.41 -19.63
CA PRO A 295 37.12 -4.50 -19.70
C PRO A 295 37.76 -3.15 -19.28
N PRO A 296 38.97 -3.15 -18.66
CA PRO A 296 39.64 -1.93 -18.31
C PRO A 296 39.81 -1.06 -19.54
N LEU A 297 39.52 0.24 -19.42
CA LEU A 297 39.76 1.21 -20.48
C LEU A 297 41.23 1.12 -20.92
N PRO A 298 41.53 1.05 -22.23
CA PRO A 298 42.91 1.10 -22.71
C PRO A 298 43.53 2.42 -22.24
N SER A 299 44.66 2.30 -21.56
CA SER A 299 45.50 3.40 -21.09
C SER A 299 46.09 4.21 -22.24
#